data_3b7056d78b14660a75a8e5d9fcb75408
#
_entry.id   3b7056d78b14660a75a8e5d9fcb75408
#
_cell.length_a   1.000
_cell.length_b   1.000
_cell.length_c   1.000
_cell.angle_alpha   90.00
_cell.angle_beta   90.00
_cell.angle_gamma   90.00
#
_symmetry.space_group_name_H-M   'P 1'
#
loop_
_entity.id
_entity.type
_entity.pdbx_description
1 polymer ?
#
loop_
_entity_poly.entity_id
_entity_poly.type
_entity_poly.pdbx_seq_one_letter_code
_entity_poly.pdbx_strand_id
1 'polypeptide(L)'
;MDVKQYLTEWSECYRKDFVENIMPFWMEHGLDRKHGGVYTCLDRDGTLMDTTKSVWFQGRFGFIAAYAYNNIEQNPEWLVASKSCIDFIEAHCFDTDGHMFFEVMEDGTPLRKRRYVFSEGFAAIAMSEYSIASGDKTYAQKALDLFNRIMYMLNTPGFLAPKYLDTMKSQGHSITMILVNTAARIRAAIDAPVLTEQIDRSIKALRENFMSCE
;
A
#
# COMPACT_ATOMS: atom_id res chain seq x y z
N MET A 1 -37.54 -0.90 3.08
CA MET A 1 -36.56 -1.55 2.17
C MET A 1 -35.83 -2.58 2.98
N ASP A 2 -35.76 -3.82 2.50
CA ASP A 2 -34.98 -4.87 3.16
C ASP A 2 -33.49 -4.50 3.12
N VAL A 3 -32.78 -4.65 4.25
CA VAL A 3 -31.36 -4.32 4.40
C VAL A 3 -30.51 -5.11 3.37
N LYS A 4 -30.85 -6.36 3.11
CA LYS A 4 -30.17 -7.19 2.12
C LYS A 4 -30.32 -6.62 0.71
N GLN A 5 -31.52 -6.23 0.32
CA GLN A 5 -31.78 -5.61 -0.98
C GLN A 5 -30.99 -4.29 -1.12
N TYR A 6 -31.04 -3.43 -0.10
CA TYR A 6 -30.29 -2.18 -0.06
C TYR A 6 -28.78 -2.39 -0.26
N LEU A 7 -28.18 -3.33 0.50
CA LEU A 7 -26.75 -3.63 0.39
C LEU A 7 -26.38 -4.22 -0.98
N THR A 8 -27.26 -5.04 -1.57
CA THR A 8 -27.00 -5.59 -2.91
C THR A 8 -27.00 -4.49 -3.98
N GLU A 9 -28.00 -3.62 -3.98
CA GLU A 9 -28.13 -2.51 -4.93
C GLU A 9 -26.91 -1.57 -4.87
N TRP A 10 -26.47 -1.21 -3.66
CA TRP A 10 -25.29 -0.35 -3.49
C TRP A 10 -23.97 -1.07 -3.83
N SER A 11 -23.85 -2.34 -3.54
CA SER A 11 -22.68 -3.13 -3.95
C SER A 11 -22.53 -3.16 -5.48
N GLU A 12 -23.64 -3.37 -6.20
CA GLU A 12 -23.65 -3.33 -7.67
C GLU A 12 -23.34 -1.95 -8.21
N CYS A 13 -23.91 -0.89 -7.61
CA CYS A 13 -23.65 0.50 -7.96
C CYS A 13 -22.16 0.84 -7.83
N TYR A 14 -21.54 0.55 -6.69
CA TYR A 14 -20.12 0.82 -6.46
C TYR A 14 -19.21 -0.02 -7.36
N ARG A 15 -19.55 -1.28 -7.59
CA ARG A 15 -18.81 -2.12 -8.53
C ARG A 15 -18.83 -1.55 -9.93
N LYS A 16 -20.01 -1.14 -10.40
CA LYS A 16 -20.20 -0.55 -11.72
C LYS A 16 -19.41 0.75 -11.86
N ASP A 17 -19.52 1.65 -10.89
CA ASP A 17 -18.78 2.91 -10.88
C ASP A 17 -17.26 2.69 -10.87
N PHE A 18 -16.78 1.73 -10.10
CA PHE A 18 -15.37 1.36 -10.08
C PHE A 18 -14.87 0.89 -11.46
N VAL A 19 -15.62 0.01 -12.14
CA VAL A 19 -15.20 -0.59 -13.41
C VAL A 19 -15.40 0.36 -14.59
N GLU A 20 -16.49 1.14 -14.60
CA GLU A 20 -16.86 1.98 -15.75
C GLU A 20 -16.31 3.41 -15.67
N ASN A 21 -16.00 3.92 -14.48
CA ASN A 21 -15.57 5.30 -14.28
C ASN A 21 -14.20 5.41 -13.59
N ILE A 22 -14.03 4.84 -12.41
CA ILE A 22 -12.83 5.07 -11.58
C ILE A 22 -11.59 4.44 -12.22
N MET A 23 -11.63 3.14 -12.53
CA MET A 23 -10.46 2.48 -13.14
C MET A 23 -10.13 3.02 -14.52
N PRO A 24 -11.08 3.23 -15.46
CA PRO A 24 -10.77 3.84 -16.74
C PRO A 24 -10.11 5.21 -16.62
N PHE A 25 -10.61 6.08 -15.73
CA PHE A 25 -10.00 7.39 -15.48
C PHE A 25 -8.52 7.28 -15.10
N TRP A 26 -8.20 6.42 -14.13
CA TRP A 26 -6.81 6.24 -13.68
C TRP A 26 -5.92 5.53 -14.71
N MET A 27 -6.47 4.60 -15.47
CA MET A 27 -5.75 3.92 -16.54
C MET A 27 -5.42 4.86 -17.72
N GLU A 28 -6.29 5.82 -18.01
CA GLU A 28 -6.09 6.81 -19.07
C GLU A 28 -5.16 7.94 -18.64
N HIS A 29 -5.44 8.57 -17.49
CA HIS A 29 -4.80 9.80 -17.06
C HIS A 29 -3.69 9.61 -16.02
N GLY A 30 -3.79 8.55 -15.21
CA GLY A 30 -2.88 8.35 -14.08
C GLY A 30 -1.57 7.65 -14.41
N LEU A 31 -1.54 6.78 -15.42
CA LEU A 31 -0.32 6.00 -15.71
C LEU A 31 0.76 6.86 -16.37
N ASP A 32 1.96 6.86 -15.77
CA ASP A 32 3.14 7.39 -16.44
C ASP A 32 3.75 6.35 -17.40
N ARG A 33 3.46 6.51 -18.68
CA ARG A 33 3.93 5.60 -19.73
C ARG A 33 5.39 5.82 -20.11
N LYS A 34 6.01 6.90 -19.63
CA LYS A 34 7.41 7.25 -19.94
C LYS A 34 8.38 6.72 -18.89
N HIS A 35 8.07 6.95 -17.61
CA HIS A 35 8.96 6.60 -16.50
C HIS A 35 8.43 5.43 -15.67
N GLY A 36 7.20 4.98 -15.91
CA GLY A 36 6.53 3.94 -15.15
C GLY A 36 5.86 4.46 -13.86
N GLY A 37 5.07 3.59 -13.24
CA GLY A 37 4.27 3.96 -12.09
C GLY A 37 3.06 4.82 -12.43
N VAL A 38 2.56 5.55 -11.43
CA VAL A 38 1.34 6.35 -11.53
C VAL A 38 1.58 7.79 -11.04
N TYR A 39 1.04 8.78 -11.75
CA TYR A 39 0.93 10.15 -11.26
C TYR A 39 -0.08 10.21 -10.11
N THR A 40 0.14 11.12 -9.17
CA THR A 40 -0.64 11.17 -7.91
C THR A 40 -1.44 12.45 -7.73
N CYS A 41 -1.29 13.41 -8.64
CA CYS A 41 -1.94 14.70 -8.57
C CYS A 41 -2.58 15.07 -9.93
N LEU A 42 -3.84 14.67 -10.07
CA LEU A 42 -4.67 14.95 -11.26
C LEU A 42 -5.85 15.83 -10.86
N ASP A 43 -6.30 16.69 -11.78
CA ASP A 43 -7.58 17.36 -11.67
C ASP A 43 -8.73 16.42 -12.09
N ARG A 44 -9.98 16.84 -11.89
CA ARG A 44 -11.18 16.05 -12.16
C ARG A 44 -11.36 15.62 -13.62
N ASP A 45 -10.83 16.41 -14.54
CA ASP A 45 -10.85 16.14 -15.97
C ASP A 45 -9.65 15.30 -16.46
N GLY A 46 -8.77 14.88 -15.54
CA GLY A 46 -7.55 14.13 -15.83
C GLY A 46 -6.33 14.99 -16.14
N THR A 47 -6.44 16.33 -16.08
CA THR A 47 -5.29 17.21 -16.26
C THR A 47 -4.24 16.94 -15.19
N LEU A 48 -3.00 16.70 -15.61
CA LEU A 48 -1.87 16.49 -14.71
C LEU A 48 -1.48 17.82 -14.06
N MET A 49 -1.62 17.90 -12.72
CA MET A 49 -1.35 19.09 -11.93
C MET A 49 0.08 19.14 -11.39
N ASP A 50 0.66 17.96 -11.08
CA ASP A 50 2.01 17.81 -10.54
C ASP A 50 2.58 16.47 -11.02
N THR A 51 3.86 16.47 -11.43
CA THR A 51 4.55 15.29 -11.90
C THR A 51 5.29 14.52 -10.80
N THR A 52 5.39 15.09 -9.59
CA THR A 52 5.99 14.38 -8.45
C THR A 52 5.17 13.15 -8.09
N LYS A 53 5.85 12.09 -7.65
CA LYS A 53 5.21 10.81 -7.33
C LYS A 53 5.32 10.51 -5.85
N SER A 54 4.17 10.42 -5.19
CA SER A 54 4.10 9.88 -3.84
C SER A 54 4.32 8.37 -3.86
N VAL A 55 5.34 7.89 -3.14
CA VAL A 55 5.64 6.47 -3.03
C VAL A 55 4.50 5.68 -2.38
N TRP A 56 3.76 6.33 -1.47
CA TRP A 56 2.54 5.73 -0.89
C TRP A 56 1.49 5.41 -1.94
N PHE A 57 1.32 6.28 -2.92
CA PHE A 57 0.33 6.07 -3.99
C PHE A 57 0.80 5.05 -5.01
N GLN A 58 2.10 4.93 -5.27
CA GLN A 58 2.62 3.83 -6.08
C GLN A 58 2.21 2.48 -5.49
N GLY A 59 2.46 2.27 -4.19
CA GLY A 59 2.08 1.05 -3.50
C GLY A 59 0.56 0.85 -3.45
N ARG A 60 -0.21 1.90 -3.15
CA ARG A 60 -1.68 1.83 -3.08
C ARG A 60 -2.31 1.53 -4.43
N PHE A 61 -1.89 2.21 -5.48
CA PHE A 61 -2.44 1.97 -6.82
C PHE A 61 -2.05 0.59 -7.33
N GLY A 62 -0.77 0.18 -7.14
CA GLY A 62 -0.32 -1.17 -7.46
C GLY A 62 -1.15 -2.25 -6.76
N PHE A 63 -1.46 -2.05 -5.47
CA PHE A 63 -2.35 -2.93 -4.71
C PHE A 63 -3.77 -2.94 -5.28
N ILE A 64 -4.38 -1.77 -5.50
CA ILE A 64 -5.77 -1.66 -5.98
C ILE A 64 -5.93 -2.33 -7.35
N ALA A 65 -4.99 -2.11 -8.28
CA ALA A 65 -5.04 -2.69 -9.61
C ALA A 65 -4.95 -4.23 -9.57
N ALA A 66 -4.04 -4.80 -8.79
CA ALA A 66 -3.94 -6.24 -8.61
C ALA A 66 -5.15 -6.82 -7.84
N TYR A 67 -5.64 -6.12 -6.81
CA TYR A 67 -6.81 -6.54 -6.04
C TYR A 67 -8.08 -6.56 -6.91
N ALA A 68 -8.25 -5.55 -7.75
CA ALA A 68 -9.35 -5.48 -8.70
C ALA A 68 -9.30 -6.64 -9.70
N TYR A 69 -8.11 -6.95 -10.22
CA TYR A 69 -7.88 -8.12 -11.06
C TYR A 69 -8.30 -9.43 -10.37
N ASN A 70 -7.92 -9.60 -9.11
CA ASN A 70 -8.23 -10.83 -8.36
C ASN A 70 -9.70 -10.98 -7.97
N ASN A 71 -10.42 -9.87 -7.71
CA ASN A 71 -11.70 -9.91 -7.01
C ASN A 71 -12.87 -9.27 -7.76
N ILE A 72 -12.61 -8.48 -8.80
CA ILE A 72 -13.67 -7.76 -9.53
C ILE A 72 -13.75 -8.23 -10.98
N GLU A 73 -12.68 -8.08 -11.75
CA GLU A 73 -12.60 -8.45 -13.16
C GLU A 73 -11.16 -8.74 -13.56
N GLN A 74 -10.90 -9.84 -14.25
CA GLN A 74 -9.56 -10.22 -14.72
C GLN A 74 -9.15 -9.39 -15.96
N ASN A 75 -9.06 -8.07 -15.80
CA ASN A 75 -8.59 -7.18 -16.84
C ASN A 75 -7.04 -7.18 -16.86
N PRO A 76 -6.38 -7.67 -17.94
CA PRO A 76 -4.92 -7.77 -18.02
C PRO A 76 -4.21 -6.41 -17.89
N GLU A 77 -4.84 -5.31 -18.32
CA GLU A 77 -4.25 -3.98 -18.23
C GLU A 77 -4.07 -3.53 -16.78
N TRP A 78 -4.98 -3.94 -15.88
CA TRP A 78 -4.84 -3.65 -14.45
C TRP A 78 -3.62 -4.36 -13.84
N LEU A 79 -3.36 -5.58 -14.30
CA LEU A 79 -2.19 -6.33 -13.85
C LEU A 79 -0.89 -5.68 -14.36
N VAL A 80 -0.87 -5.21 -15.61
CA VAL A 80 0.24 -4.44 -16.18
C VAL A 80 0.47 -3.14 -15.41
N ALA A 81 -0.59 -2.42 -15.06
CA ALA A 81 -0.50 -1.20 -14.26
C ALA A 81 0.05 -1.45 -12.85
N SER A 82 -0.42 -2.51 -12.19
CA SER A 82 0.13 -2.95 -10.89
C SER A 82 1.63 -3.23 -10.99
N LYS A 83 2.04 -3.99 -12.02
CA LYS A 83 3.46 -4.30 -12.26
C LYS A 83 4.29 -3.06 -12.49
N SER A 84 3.80 -2.11 -13.29
CA SER A 84 4.48 -0.84 -13.54
C SER A 84 4.76 -0.05 -12.25
N CYS A 85 3.79 -0.02 -11.31
CA CYS A 85 4.00 0.61 -10.01
C CYS A 85 5.05 -0.13 -9.18
N ILE A 86 5.04 -1.46 -9.17
CA ILE A 86 6.02 -2.27 -8.43
C ILE A 86 7.42 -2.09 -9.02
N ASP A 87 7.55 -2.10 -10.35
CA ASP A 87 8.85 -1.89 -11.01
C ASP A 87 9.42 -0.50 -10.70
N PHE A 88 8.58 0.53 -10.73
CA PHE A 88 8.97 1.88 -10.35
C PHE A 88 9.42 1.95 -8.88
N ILE A 89 8.69 1.29 -7.98
CA ILE A 89 9.07 1.20 -6.56
C ILE A 89 10.44 0.54 -6.41
N GLU A 90 10.66 -0.61 -7.05
CA GLU A 90 11.91 -1.36 -6.93
C GLU A 90 13.12 -0.59 -7.50
N ALA A 91 12.91 0.14 -8.59
CA ALA A 91 13.97 0.86 -9.26
C ALA A 91 14.35 2.19 -8.57
N HIS A 92 13.39 2.88 -7.95
CA HIS A 92 13.56 4.31 -7.61
C HIS A 92 13.21 4.69 -6.17
N CYS A 93 12.49 3.85 -5.43
CA CYS A 93 11.88 4.32 -4.18
C CYS A 93 12.64 3.92 -2.91
N PHE A 94 13.77 3.24 -3.01
CA PHE A 94 14.60 2.85 -1.87
C PHE A 94 15.85 3.72 -1.74
N ASP A 95 16.17 4.13 -0.52
CA ASP A 95 17.43 4.74 -0.18
C ASP A 95 18.48 3.68 0.15
N THR A 96 19.75 4.08 0.23
CA THR A 96 20.91 3.22 0.49
C THR A 96 20.87 2.49 1.83
N ASP A 97 20.12 3.03 2.80
CA ASP A 97 19.87 2.38 4.10
C ASP A 97 18.72 1.37 4.07
N GLY A 98 18.08 1.20 2.90
CA GLY A 98 16.94 0.31 2.68
C GLY A 98 15.61 0.83 3.23
N HIS A 99 15.55 2.09 3.71
CA HIS A 99 14.31 2.79 4.03
C HIS A 99 13.79 3.51 2.78
N MET A 100 12.48 3.50 2.56
CA MET A 100 11.89 4.07 1.36
C MET A 100 11.73 5.58 1.45
N PHE A 101 11.80 6.24 0.30
CA PHE A 101 11.38 7.61 0.15
C PHE A 101 9.87 7.76 0.33
N PHE A 102 9.44 8.97 0.68
CA PHE A 102 8.02 9.33 0.72
C PHE A 102 7.56 9.88 -0.64
N GLU A 103 8.45 10.60 -1.32
CA GLU A 103 8.15 11.31 -2.55
C GLU A 103 9.41 11.39 -3.43
N VAL A 104 9.21 11.21 -4.72
CA VAL A 104 10.24 11.26 -5.75
C VAL A 104 9.77 12.13 -6.93
N MET A 105 10.69 12.60 -7.78
CA MET A 105 10.36 13.23 -9.06
C MET A 105 9.74 12.19 -10.02
N GLU A 106 9.21 12.64 -11.15
CA GLU A 106 8.60 11.74 -12.14
C GLU A 106 9.57 10.65 -12.65
N ASP A 107 10.86 10.95 -12.75
CA ASP A 107 11.93 10.05 -13.18
C ASP A 107 12.50 9.17 -12.05
N GLY A 108 11.98 9.33 -10.84
CA GLY A 108 12.44 8.59 -9.67
C GLY A 108 13.55 9.29 -8.85
N THR A 109 14.00 10.50 -9.24
CA THR A 109 14.96 11.26 -8.44
C THR A 109 14.38 11.54 -7.05
N PRO A 110 15.09 11.22 -5.94
CA PRO A 110 14.59 11.40 -4.59
C PRO A 110 14.28 12.84 -4.23
N LEU A 111 13.12 13.09 -3.61
CA LEU A 111 12.70 14.40 -3.12
C LEU A 111 12.59 14.45 -1.61
N ARG A 112 11.92 13.48 -1.00
CA ARG A 112 11.58 13.55 0.41
C ARG A 112 11.55 12.18 1.07
N LYS A 113 12.12 12.08 2.25
CA LYS A 113 12.11 10.93 3.14
C LYS A 113 11.35 11.26 4.42
N ARG A 114 10.63 10.30 4.97
CA ARG A 114 9.90 10.43 6.24
C ARG A 114 10.34 9.35 7.23
N ARG A 115 10.04 9.59 8.50
CA ARG A 115 10.31 8.68 9.62
C ARG A 115 9.35 7.48 9.73
N TYR A 116 8.44 7.29 8.78
CA TYR A 116 7.40 6.28 8.85
C TYR A 116 7.66 5.17 7.86
N VAL A 117 7.24 3.95 8.23
CA VAL A 117 7.34 2.73 7.43
C VAL A 117 6.10 2.49 6.54
N PHE A 118 5.32 3.53 6.24
CA PHE A 118 4.10 3.37 5.45
C PHE A 118 4.39 3.12 3.97
N SER A 119 5.46 3.69 3.42
CA SER A 119 5.88 3.42 2.04
C SER A 119 6.17 1.94 1.85
N GLU A 120 6.94 1.36 2.77
CA GLU A 120 7.25 -0.07 2.80
C GLU A 120 6.00 -0.93 2.97
N GLY A 121 5.08 -0.52 3.86
CA GLY A 121 3.82 -1.21 4.08
C GLY A 121 2.96 -1.27 2.81
N PHE A 122 2.82 -0.15 2.10
CA PHE A 122 2.06 -0.12 0.84
C PHE A 122 2.76 -0.85 -0.30
N ALA A 123 4.07 -0.79 -0.40
CA ALA A 123 4.84 -1.57 -1.36
C ALA A 123 4.67 -3.09 -1.10
N ALA A 124 4.75 -3.51 0.16
CA ALA A 124 4.60 -4.91 0.53
C ALA A 124 3.20 -5.46 0.19
N ILE A 125 2.12 -4.72 0.45
CA ILE A 125 0.78 -5.18 0.07
C ILE A 125 0.56 -5.20 -1.44
N ALA A 126 1.17 -4.27 -2.20
CA ALA A 126 1.12 -4.30 -3.66
C ALA A 126 1.82 -5.55 -4.21
N MET A 127 3.03 -5.85 -3.74
CA MET A 127 3.78 -7.04 -4.13
C MET A 127 3.04 -8.33 -3.77
N SER A 128 2.43 -8.41 -2.57
CA SER A 128 1.69 -9.60 -2.15
C SER A 128 0.44 -9.84 -3.02
N GLU A 129 -0.33 -8.80 -3.31
CA GLU A 129 -1.54 -8.92 -4.13
C GLU A 129 -1.20 -9.22 -5.59
N TYR A 130 -0.13 -8.61 -6.12
CA TYR A 130 0.40 -8.93 -7.44
C TYR A 130 0.89 -10.38 -7.54
N SER A 131 1.51 -10.92 -6.49
CA SER A 131 1.91 -12.33 -6.45
C SER A 131 0.71 -13.28 -6.58
N ILE A 132 -0.43 -12.94 -5.95
CA ILE A 132 -1.67 -13.71 -6.08
C ILE A 132 -2.20 -13.62 -7.51
N ALA A 133 -2.23 -12.41 -8.08
CA ALA A 133 -2.77 -12.15 -9.40
C ALA A 133 -1.95 -12.78 -10.54
N SER A 134 -0.63 -12.69 -10.46
CA SER A 134 0.29 -13.19 -11.49
C SER A 134 0.68 -14.67 -11.33
N GLY A 135 0.51 -15.22 -10.11
CA GLY A 135 1.05 -16.53 -9.73
C GLY A 135 2.56 -16.55 -9.44
N ASP A 136 3.26 -15.44 -9.63
CA ASP A 136 4.70 -15.32 -9.37
C ASP A 136 4.99 -15.16 -7.88
N LYS A 137 5.42 -16.26 -7.25
CA LYS A 137 5.71 -16.33 -5.82
C LYS A 137 6.94 -15.52 -5.37
N THR A 138 7.77 -15.06 -6.31
CA THR A 138 8.91 -14.20 -5.95
C THR A 138 8.46 -12.88 -5.34
N TYR A 139 7.30 -12.34 -5.76
CA TYR A 139 6.73 -11.13 -5.18
C TYR A 139 6.15 -11.35 -3.78
N ALA A 140 5.63 -12.52 -3.47
CA ALA A 140 5.23 -12.85 -2.10
C ALA A 140 6.44 -12.90 -1.15
N GLN A 141 7.56 -13.44 -1.61
CA GLN A 141 8.81 -13.44 -0.85
C GLN A 141 9.35 -12.03 -0.66
N LYS A 142 9.39 -11.19 -1.71
CA LYS A 142 9.77 -9.77 -1.62
C LYS A 142 8.90 -9.01 -0.62
N ALA A 143 7.59 -9.26 -0.61
CA ALA A 143 6.67 -8.65 0.36
C ALA A 143 7.01 -9.07 1.81
N LEU A 144 7.32 -10.35 2.05
CA LEU A 144 7.73 -10.85 3.35
C LEU A 144 9.08 -10.25 3.79
N ASP A 145 10.05 -10.16 2.88
CA ASP A 145 11.36 -9.56 3.15
C ASP A 145 11.22 -8.08 3.53
N LEU A 146 10.35 -7.36 2.80
CA LEU A 146 10.07 -5.96 3.12
C LEU A 146 9.33 -5.81 4.46
N PHE A 147 8.43 -6.73 4.80
CA PHE A 147 7.81 -6.76 6.12
C PHE A 147 8.84 -7.01 7.24
N ASN A 148 9.75 -7.94 7.06
CA ASN A 148 10.85 -8.17 8.01
C ASN A 148 11.73 -6.92 8.15
N ARG A 149 11.96 -6.20 7.06
CA ARG A 149 12.67 -4.90 7.07
C ARG A 149 11.91 -3.85 7.87
N ILE A 150 10.58 -3.76 7.72
CA ILE A 150 9.73 -2.89 8.55
C ILE A 150 9.92 -3.21 10.04
N MET A 151 9.86 -4.49 10.40
CA MET A 151 10.03 -4.92 11.79
C MET A 151 11.43 -4.60 12.32
N TYR A 152 12.46 -4.76 11.50
CA TYR A 152 13.82 -4.34 11.86
C TYR A 152 13.90 -2.84 12.15
N MET A 153 13.38 -1.99 11.26
CA MET A 153 13.41 -0.52 11.41
C MET A 153 12.66 -0.05 12.64
N LEU A 154 11.51 -0.65 12.94
CA LEU A 154 10.68 -0.30 14.10
C LEU A 154 11.32 -0.74 15.43
N ASN A 155 12.09 -1.83 15.43
CA ASN A 155 12.70 -2.40 16.63
C ASN A 155 14.16 -1.96 16.85
N THR A 156 14.76 -1.22 15.90
CA THR A 156 16.13 -0.74 16.02
C THR A 156 16.15 0.68 16.61
N PRO A 157 16.65 0.86 17.85
CA PRO A 157 16.72 2.19 18.47
C PRO A 157 17.47 3.19 17.59
N GLY A 158 16.89 4.37 17.39
CA GLY A 158 17.50 5.46 16.63
C GLY A 158 17.44 5.31 15.10
N PHE A 159 16.94 4.20 14.55
CA PHE A 159 16.80 4.06 13.10
C PHE A 159 15.76 5.05 12.53
N LEU A 160 14.59 5.09 13.15
CA LEU A 160 13.55 6.07 12.80
C LEU A 160 13.61 7.25 13.76
N ALA A 161 13.60 8.46 13.22
CA ALA A 161 13.56 9.67 14.05
C ALA A 161 12.25 9.72 14.87
N PRO A 162 12.30 10.10 16.17
CA PRO A 162 11.12 10.18 17.01
C PRO A 162 10.14 11.24 16.51
N LYS A 163 8.85 10.99 16.68
CA LYS A 163 7.81 11.98 16.36
C LYS A 163 7.65 13.05 17.45
N TYR A 164 7.81 12.64 18.69
CA TYR A 164 7.65 13.47 19.87
C TYR A 164 8.94 13.50 20.69
N LEU A 165 9.14 14.55 21.44
CA LEU A 165 10.19 14.65 22.44
C LEU A 165 9.82 13.82 23.68
N ASP A 166 10.81 13.42 24.48
CA ASP A 166 10.61 12.59 25.69
C ASP A 166 9.75 13.25 26.78
N THR A 167 9.56 14.57 26.67
CA THR A 167 8.65 15.35 27.53
C THR A 167 7.19 15.03 27.31
N MET A 168 6.84 14.41 26.17
CA MET A 168 5.46 14.06 25.82
C MET A 168 5.27 12.54 25.80
N LYS A 169 4.55 12.03 26.79
CA LYS A 169 4.11 10.62 26.78
C LYS A 169 2.94 10.44 25.81
N SER A 170 3.18 9.73 24.72
CA SER A 170 2.15 9.43 23.73
C SER A 170 2.32 8.05 23.14
N GLN A 171 1.21 7.40 22.81
CA GLN A 171 1.21 6.14 22.07
C GLN A 171 0.46 6.32 20.76
N GLY A 172 1.16 6.08 19.64
CA GLY A 172 0.59 6.24 18.31
C GLY A 172 -0.20 5.00 17.86
N HIS A 173 -1.43 5.20 17.41
CA HIS A 173 -2.27 4.14 16.86
C HIS A 173 -1.84 3.70 15.45
N SER A 174 -1.28 4.61 14.65
CA SER A 174 -1.09 4.45 13.19
C SER A 174 -0.20 3.27 12.79
N ILE A 175 0.88 3.02 13.54
CA ILE A 175 1.78 1.89 13.25
C ILE A 175 1.09 0.55 13.53
N THR A 176 0.39 0.43 14.64
CA THR A 176 -0.36 -0.79 14.98
C THR A 176 -1.43 -1.09 13.91
N MET A 177 -2.13 -0.06 13.45
CA MET A 177 -3.16 -0.17 12.40
C MET A 177 -2.56 -0.63 11.06
N ILE A 178 -1.44 -0.05 10.61
CA ILE A 178 -0.85 -0.43 9.32
C ILE A 178 -0.25 -1.83 9.38
N LEU A 179 0.35 -2.23 10.49
CA LEU A 179 0.97 -3.56 10.63
C LEU A 179 -0.06 -4.69 10.57
N VAL A 180 -1.23 -4.54 11.21
CA VAL A 180 -2.26 -5.59 11.15
C VAL A 180 -2.75 -5.80 9.72
N ASN A 181 -2.98 -4.71 8.98
CA ASN A 181 -3.41 -4.79 7.58
C ASN A 181 -2.30 -5.37 6.68
N THR A 182 -1.07 -4.85 6.79
CA THR A 182 0.06 -5.31 5.98
C THR A 182 0.33 -6.80 6.21
N ALA A 183 0.43 -7.24 7.47
CA ALA A 183 0.65 -8.64 7.79
C ALA A 183 -0.48 -9.55 7.28
N ALA A 184 -1.75 -9.13 7.40
CA ALA A 184 -2.89 -9.90 6.91
C ALA A 184 -2.88 -10.07 5.38
N ARG A 185 -2.51 -9.02 4.64
CA ARG A 185 -2.41 -9.07 3.18
C ARG A 185 -1.27 -9.95 2.71
N ILE A 186 -0.09 -9.84 3.32
CA ILE A 186 1.06 -10.69 2.97
C ILE A 186 0.75 -12.16 3.29
N ARG A 187 0.11 -12.45 4.42
CA ARG A 187 -0.28 -13.80 4.80
C ARG A 187 -1.21 -14.49 3.80
N ALA A 188 -2.01 -13.72 3.07
CA ALA A 188 -2.83 -14.26 1.98
C ALA A 188 -2.01 -14.80 0.79
N ALA A 189 -0.79 -14.28 0.58
CA ALA A 189 0.10 -14.67 -0.51
C ALA A 189 1.15 -15.71 -0.10
N ILE A 190 1.62 -15.66 1.15
CA ILE A 190 2.67 -16.53 1.70
C ILE A 190 2.42 -16.81 3.18
N ASP A 191 2.50 -18.08 3.58
CA ASP A 191 2.38 -18.47 4.98
C ASP A 191 3.73 -18.30 5.70
N ALA A 192 3.73 -17.45 6.75
CA ALA A 192 4.89 -17.24 7.60
C ALA A 192 4.43 -16.92 9.04
N PRO A 193 4.94 -17.64 10.06
CA PRO A 193 4.52 -17.46 11.46
C PRO A 193 4.59 -16.02 11.96
N VAL A 194 5.64 -15.28 11.60
CA VAL A 194 5.85 -13.88 11.97
C VAL A 194 4.68 -12.97 11.63
N LEU A 195 3.94 -13.26 10.56
CA LEU A 195 2.78 -12.47 10.12
C LEU A 195 1.60 -12.67 11.08
N THR A 196 1.32 -13.92 11.45
CA THR A 196 0.25 -14.26 12.41
C THR A 196 0.58 -13.70 13.79
N GLU A 197 1.80 -13.87 14.26
CA GLU A 197 2.27 -13.31 15.53
C GLU A 197 2.12 -11.78 15.57
N GLN A 198 2.45 -11.10 14.48
CA GLN A 198 2.30 -9.63 14.41
C GLN A 198 0.84 -9.21 14.40
N ILE A 199 -0.04 -9.93 13.70
CA ILE A 199 -1.49 -9.67 13.72
C ILE A 199 -2.01 -9.77 15.16
N ASP A 200 -1.72 -10.86 15.84
CA ASP A 200 -2.17 -11.09 17.22
C ASP A 200 -1.63 -10.03 18.19
N ARG A 201 -0.36 -9.67 18.06
CA ARG A 201 0.28 -8.58 18.82
C ARG A 201 -0.41 -7.24 18.58
N SER A 202 -0.72 -6.93 17.33
CA SER A 202 -1.40 -5.67 16.96
C SER A 202 -2.83 -5.63 17.49
N ILE A 203 -3.59 -6.72 17.39
CA ILE A 203 -4.95 -6.82 17.92
C ILE A 203 -4.94 -6.65 19.44
N LYS A 204 -4.01 -7.30 20.12
CA LYS A 204 -3.84 -7.16 21.58
C LYS A 204 -3.54 -5.70 21.95
N ALA A 205 -2.59 -5.07 21.29
CA ALA A 205 -2.23 -3.67 21.53
C ALA A 205 -3.41 -2.70 21.29
N LEU A 206 -4.21 -2.94 20.24
CA LEU A 206 -5.41 -2.14 19.96
C LEU A 206 -6.44 -2.27 21.09
N ARG A 207 -6.72 -3.48 21.55
CA ARG A 207 -7.66 -3.73 22.64
C ARG A 207 -7.23 -3.10 23.96
N GLU A 208 -5.95 -3.22 24.31
CA GLU A 208 -5.41 -2.78 25.60
C GLU A 208 -5.23 -1.26 25.69
N ASN A 209 -4.92 -0.59 24.57
CA ASN A 209 -4.50 0.82 24.59
C ASN A 209 -5.47 1.79 23.92
N PHE A 210 -6.40 1.31 23.06
CA PHE A 210 -7.21 2.18 22.23
C PHE A 210 -8.72 1.87 22.26
N MET A 211 -9.14 0.82 22.96
CA MET A 211 -10.55 0.49 23.12
C MET A 211 -10.96 0.73 24.58
N SER A 212 -12.05 1.51 24.78
CA SER A 212 -12.73 1.60 26.07
C SER A 212 -13.77 0.49 26.18
N CYS A 213 -13.95 -0.04 27.40
CA CYS A 213 -14.97 -1.04 27.73
C CYS A 213 -16.27 -0.37 28.24
N GLU A 214 -16.65 0.80 27.70
CA GLU A 214 -17.92 1.44 27.98
C GLU A 214 -19.02 1.00 27.02
#